data_e144b69e4770b5f4f88fcf39b6a94a68
#
_entry.id   e144b69e4770b5f4f88fcf39b6a94a68
#
_cell.length_a   1.000
_cell.length_b   1.000
_cell.length_c   1.000
_cell.angle_alpha   90.00
_cell.angle_beta   90.00
_cell.angle_gamma   90.00
#
_symmetry.space_group_name_H-M   'P 1'
#
loop_
_entity.id
_entity.type
_entity.pdbx_description
1 polymer ?
#
loop_
_entity_poly.entity_id
_entity_poly.type
_entity_poly.pdbx_seq_one_letter_code
_entity_poly.pdbx_strand_id
1 'polypeptide(L)'
;DVKRKCSQLAVTKPQRDAIVYKMHGDKECPNEAILIKDDYERYHRQRAHFVTALSADLISKTFIFVGFSFSDPNISYILSRIMVDYEGQDARQHYAIMRKINKKDYSDEAEYKYAEKKFNFFREDLKRYKIKVLLVDEYSEITAILQEISKKLNSKNIFISGSANEYGKDFSEKEAIEFINMLSKGLIVKGYNIISGFGLGVGSAVITGALEAIYM
;
A
#
# COMPACT_ATOMS: atom_id res chain seq x y z
N ASP A 1 2.37 -13.37 7.89
CA ASP A 1 2.26 -13.25 9.33
C ASP A 1 0.87 -12.75 9.71
N VAL A 2 0.04 -13.63 10.35
CA VAL A 2 -1.36 -13.32 10.69
C VAL A 2 -1.47 -12.96 12.18
N LYS A 3 -2.03 -11.80 12.48
CA LYS A 3 -2.28 -11.28 13.82
C LYS A 3 -3.78 -11.34 14.14
N ARG A 4 -4.17 -12.24 15.02
CA ARG A 4 -5.55 -12.47 15.47
C ARG A 4 -5.83 -11.89 16.84
N LYS A 5 -4.80 -11.86 17.71
CA LYS A 5 -4.86 -11.39 19.10
C LYS A 5 -3.93 -10.20 19.31
N CYS A 6 -4.30 -9.30 20.20
CA CYS A 6 -3.45 -8.15 20.56
C CYS A 6 -2.03 -8.54 21.00
N SER A 7 -1.89 -9.64 21.76
CA SER A 7 -0.58 -10.14 22.20
C SER A 7 0.36 -10.53 21.04
N GLN A 8 -0.19 -10.91 19.89
CA GLN A 8 0.60 -11.27 18.72
C GLN A 8 1.23 -10.06 18.01
N LEU A 9 0.76 -8.84 18.27
CA LEU A 9 1.34 -7.63 17.69
C LEU A 9 2.77 -7.38 18.17
N ALA A 10 3.10 -7.79 19.39
CA ALA A 10 4.44 -7.67 19.95
C ALA A 10 5.45 -8.66 19.32
N VAL A 11 4.96 -9.71 18.63
CA VAL A 11 5.83 -10.74 18.05
C VAL A 11 6.04 -10.46 16.57
N THR A 12 7.29 -10.27 16.18
CA THR A 12 7.67 -10.06 14.76
C THR A 12 8.28 -11.35 14.21
N LYS A 13 7.72 -11.88 13.13
CA LYS A 13 8.35 -12.95 12.36
C LYS A 13 9.34 -12.34 11.38
N PRO A 14 10.61 -12.76 11.36
CA PRO A 14 11.55 -12.31 10.33
C PRO A 14 11.14 -12.83 8.95
N GLN A 15 11.60 -12.19 7.89
CA GLN A 15 11.36 -12.58 6.49
C GLN A 15 9.87 -12.76 6.13
N ARG A 16 9.02 -11.84 6.57
CA ARG A 16 7.60 -11.84 6.23
C ARG A 16 7.31 -11.00 5.00
N ASP A 17 6.56 -11.53 4.04
CA ASP A 17 6.11 -10.79 2.86
C ASP A 17 4.96 -9.82 3.21
N ALA A 18 4.09 -10.24 4.14
CA ALA A 18 2.93 -9.45 4.54
C ALA A 18 2.53 -9.68 6.00
N ILE A 19 1.82 -8.71 6.56
CA ILE A 19 1.12 -8.82 7.83
C ILE A 19 -0.39 -8.74 7.55
N VAL A 20 -1.15 -9.68 8.11
CA VAL A 20 -2.61 -9.70 8.04
C VAL A 20 -3.16 -9.47 9.45
N TYR A 21 -3.85 -8.36 9.66
CA TYR A 21 -4.56 -8.07 10.90
C TYR A 21 -6.01 -8.54 10.80
N LYS A 22 -6.39 -9.50 11.64
CA LYS A 22 -7.76 -9.98 11.79
C LYS A 22 -8.45 -9.23 12.93
N MET A 23 -8.70 -7.94 12.70
CA MET A 23 -9.13 -7.00 13.75
C MET A 23 -10.50 -7.33 14.35
N HIS A 24 -11.42 -7.89 13.57
CA HIS A 24 -12.76 -8.28 14.02
C HIS A 24 -12.89 -9.78 14.35
N GLY A 25 -11.76 -10.47 14.44
CA GLY A 25 -11.72 -11.89 14.77
C GLY A 25 -11.49 -12.80 13.57
N ASP A 26 -11.47 -14.10 13.86
CA ASP A 26 -11.20 -15.15 12.88
C ASP A 26 -11.95 -16.42 13.33
N LYS A 27 -12.29 -17.27 12.35
CA LYS A 27 -12.93 -18.59 12.61
C LYS A 27 -12.10 -19.49 13.54
N GLU A 28 -10.78 -19.28 13.59
CA GLU A 28 -9.89 -20.04 14.49
C GLU A 28 -9.92 -19.53 15.94
N CYS A 29 -10.49 -18.33 16.17
CA CYS A 29 -10.68 -17.75 17.49
C CYS A 29 -12.09 -17.15 17.61
N PRO A 30 -13.16 -17.97 17.51
CA PRO A 30 -14.54 -17.48 17.42
C PRO A 30 -14.99 -16.68 18.66
N ASN A 31 -14.46 -17.03 19.84
CA ASN A 31 -14.78 -16.36 21.10
C ASN A 31 -14.23 -14.91 21.18
N GLU A 32 -13.36 -14.54 20.26
CA GLU A 32 -12.81 -13.19 20.16
C GLU A 32 -13.38 -12.42 18.96
N ALA A 33 -14.38 -12.97 18.26
CA ALA A 33 -15.00 -12.30 17.13
C ALA A 33 -15.87 -11.12 17.60
N ILE A 34 -15.84 -10.04 16.84
CA ILE A 34 -16.67 -8.85 17.04
C ILE A 34 -17.94 -9.04 16.23
N LEU A 35 -19.05 -9.38 16.89
CA LEU A 35 -20.29 -9.77 16.23
C LEU A 35 -21.50 -8.94 16.65
N ILE A 36 -21.57 -8.53 17.90
CA ILE A 36 -22.72 -7.80 18.45
C ILE A 36 -22.34 -6.35 18.79
N LYS A 37 -23.36 -5.52 18.98
CA LYS A 37 -23.19 -4.09 19.26
C LYS A 37 -22.28 -3.82 20.45
N ASP A 38 -22.44 -4.58 21.54
CA ASP A 38 -21.61 -4.49 22.73
C ASP A 38 -20.12 -4.69 22.44
N ASP A 39 -19.77 -5.58 21.50
CA ASP A 39 -18.38 -5.82 21.11
C ASP A 39 -17.80 -4.58 20.40
N TYR A 40 -18.60 -3.95 19.53
CA TYR A 40 -18.21 -2.69 18.87
C TYR A 40 -18.04 -1.54 19.87
N GLU A 41 -18.90 -1.42 20.86
CA GLU A 41 -18.82 -0.38 21.89
C GLU A 41 -17.59 -0.56 22.81
N ARG A 42 -17.20 -1.80 23.06
CA ARG A 42 -16.01 -2.13 23.88
C ARG A 42 -14.71 -2.22 23.06
N TYR A 43 -14.81 -2.12 21.75
CA TYR A 43 -13.71 -2.38 20.79
C TYR A 43 -12.44 -1.58 21.13
N HIS A 44 -12.55 -0.29 21.34
CA HIS A 44 -11.40 0.58 21.63
C HIS A 44 -10.62 0.17 22.88
N ARG A 45 -11.30 -0.41 23.86
CA ARG A 45 -10.66 -0.93 25.08
C ARG A 45 -10.09 -2.32 24.89
N GLN A 46 -10.88 -3.23 24.31
CA GLN A 46 -10.49 -4.63 24.16
C GLN A 46 -9.44 -4.83 23.07
N ARG A 47 -9.47 -4.00 22.02
CA ARG A 47 -8.61 -4.07 20.83
C ARG A 47 -7.68 -2.86 20.72
N ALA A 48 -7.37 -2.19 21.81
CA ALA A 48 -6.56 -0.95 21.84
C ALA A 48 -5.26 -1.06 21.05
N HIS A 49 -4.55 -2.18 21.12
CA HIS A 49 -3.30 -2.37 20.39
C HIS A 49 -3.52 -2.47 18.88
N PHE A 50 -4.61 -3.09 18.41
CA PHE A 50 -4.97 -3.09 16.98
C PHE A 50 -5.36 -1.69 16.52
N VAL A 51 -6.10 -0.94 17.34
CA VAL A 51 -6.46 0.46 17.04
C VAL A 51 -5.20 1.30 16.88
N THR A 52 -4.24 1.17 17.80
CA THR A 52 -2.95 1.87 17.75
C THR A 52 -2.15 1.48 16.50
N ALA A 53 -2.05 0.18 16.18
CA ALA A 53 -1.34 -0.30 15.01
C ALA A 53 -1.97 0.22 13.71
N LEU A 54 -3.30 0.17 13.59
CA LEU A 54 -4.02 0.69 12.44
C LEU A 54 -3.84 2.21 12.29
N SER A 55 -3.92 2.95 13.38
CA SER A 55 -3.71 4.41 13.36
C SER A 55 -2.31 4.77 12.88
N ALA A 56 -1.28 4.08 13.39
CA ALA A 56 0.10 4.28 12.95
C ALA A 56 0.29 3.93 11.45
N ASP A 57 -0.36 2.85 11.00
CA ASP A 57 -0.31 2.45 9.59
C ASP A 57 -1.05 3.45 8.68
N LEU A 58 -2.20 3.98 9.09
CA LEU A 58 -2.94 5.02 8.35
C LEU A 58 -2.15 6.33 8.20
N ILE A 59 -1.31 6.65 9.20
CA ILE A 59 -0.42 7.81 9.14
C ILE A 59 0.75 7.56 8.19
N SER A 60 1.37 6.39 8.25
CA SER A 60 2.66 6.09 7.60
C SER A 60 2.54 5.42 6.24
N LYS A 61 1.40 4.78 5.92
CA LYS A 61 1.18 3.97 4.72
C LYS A 61 0.00 4.46 3.90
N THR A 62 0.04 4.24 2.59
CA THR A 62 -1.12 4.45 1.71
C THR A 62 -2.03 3.24 1.78
N PHE A 63 -3.31 3.48 2.10
CA PHE A 63 -4.33 2.44 2.13
C PHE A 63 -5.10 2.36 0.81
N ILE A 64 -5.45 1.14 0.43
CA ILE A 64 -6.42 0.84 -0.62
C ILE A 64 -7.56 0.07 0.03
N PHE A 65 -8.72 0.70 0.15
CA PHE A 65 -9.94 0.09 0.68
C PHE A 65 -10.64 -0.67 -0.45
N VAL A 66 -10.84 -1.98 -0.25
CA VAL A 66 -11.51 -2.86 -1.21
C VAL A 66 -12.62 -3.61 -0.49
N GLY A 67 -13.85 -3.56 -1.01
CA GLY A 67 -15.02 -4.19 -0.40
C GLY A 67 -15.40 -3.62 0.96
N PHE A 68 -15.04 -2.37 1.23
CA PHE A 68 -15.26 -1.70 2.50
C PHE A 68 -16.34 -0.62 2.37
N SER A 69 -17.37 -0.70 3.22
CA SER A 69 -18.54 0.18 3.15
C SER A 69 -18.41 1.51 3.89
N PHE A 70 -17.36 1.66 4.73
CA PHE A 70 -17.19 2.78 5.66
C PHE A 70 -18.31 2.95 6.70
N SER A 71 -19.14 1.91 6.88
CA SER A 71 -20.19 1.87 7.89
C SER A 71 -19.70 1.39 9.27
N ASP A 72 -18.46 0.92 9.36
CA ASP A 72 -17.85 0.51 10.62
C ASP A 72 -17.55 1.75 11.50
N PRO A 73 -18.23 1.87 12.67
CA PRO A 73 -18.08 3.04 13.52
C PRO A 73 -16.68 3.17 14.12
N ASN A 74 -15.97 2.06 14.34
CA ASN A 74 -14.63 2.08 14.90
C ASN A 74 -13.61 2.63 13.89
N ILE A 75 -13.72 2.22 12.63
CA ILE A 75 -12.85 2.73 11.56
C ILE A 75 -13.15 4.21 11.29
N SER A 76 -14.44 4.59 11.22
CA SER A 76 -14.86 5.99 11.06
C SER A 76 -14.32 6.88 12.19
N TYR A 77 -14.34 6.39 13.43
CA TYR A 77 -13.77 7.08 14.57
C TYR A 77 -12.25 7.27 14.45
N ILE A 78 -11.51 6.22 14.07
CA ILE A 78 -10.05 6.28 13.88
C ILE A 78 -9.70 7.29 12.79
N LEU A 79 -10.36 7.23 11.62
CA LEU A 79 -10.17 8.17 10.53
C LEU A 79 -10.43 9.61 10.94
N SER A 80 -11.52 9.85 11.68
CA SER A 80 -11.87 11.19 12.17
C SER A 80 -10.81 11.76 13.10
N ARG A 81 -10.28 10.96 14.03
CA ARG A 81 -9.24 11.39 14.95
C ARG A 81 -7.94 11.76 14.24
N ILE A 82 -7.49 10.90 13.32
CA ILE A 82 -6.28 11.17 12.54
C ILE A 82 -6.41 12.51 11.80
N MET A 83 -7.57 12.81 11.23
CA MET A 83 -7.78 14.06 10.50
C MET A 83 -7.80 15.29 11.40
N VAL A 84 -8.34 15.18 12.62
CA VAL A 84 -8.29 16.26 13.62
C VAL A 84 -6.85 16.54 14.05
N ASP A 85 -6.06 15.49 14.28
CA ASP A 85 -4.67 15.62 14.71
C ASP A 85 -3.77 16.28 13.63
N TYR A 86 -4.13 16.15 12.34
CA TYR A 86 -3.38 16.76 11.24
C TYR A 86 -3.77 18.21 10.88
N GLU A 87 -4.91 18.73 11.39
CA GLU A 87 -5.37 20.12 11.19
C GLU A 87 -5.14 20.70 9.77
N GLY A 88 -5.39 19.88 8.74
CA GLY A 88 -5.24 20.31 7.34
C GLY A 88 -3.82 20.29 6.77
N GLN A 89 -2.82 19.82 7.51
CA GLN A 89 -1.48 19.58 6.99
C GLN A 89 -1.45 18.37 6.03
N ASP A 90 -0.30 18.10 5.43
CA ASP A 90 -0.10 17.09 4.37
C ASP A 90 -0.37 15.64 4.82
N ALA A 91 -1.63 15.34 5.17
CA ALA A 91 -2.06 13.99 5.44
C ALA A 91 -1.93 13.13 4.18
N ARG A 92 -1.51 11.87 4.38
CA ARG A 92 -1.31 10.90 3.30
C ARG A 92 -2.61 10.62 2.53
N GLN A 93 -2.50 10.55 1.22
CA GLN A 93 -3.61 10.18 0.35
C GLN A 93 -3.87 8.67 0.42
N HIS A 94 -5.14 8.29 0.64
CA HIS A 94 -5.64 6.92 0.57
C HIS A 94 -6.59 6.76 -0.62
N TYR A 95 -6.94 5.52 -0.95
CA TYR A 95 -7.80 5.19 -2.08
C TYR A 95 -8.87 4.19 -1.67
N ALA A 96 -10.07 4.30 -2.26
CA ALA A 96 -11.12 3.31 -2.12
C ALA A 96 -11.60 2.90 -3.52
N ILE A 97 -11.70 1.60 -3.79
CA ILE A 97 -12.22 1.11 -5.05
C ILE A 97 -13.70 0.79 -4.86
N MET A 98 -14.55 1.44 -5.63
CA MET A 98 -16.01 1.31 -5.53
C MET A 98 -16.63 1.16 -6.91
N ARG A 99 -17.71 0.38 -6.99
CA ARG A 99 -18.49 0.27 -8.22
C ARG A 99 -19.33 1.54 -8.42
N LYS A 100 -19.41 2.00 -9.66
CA LYS A 100 -20.31 3.07 -10.05
C LYS A 100 -21.76 2.69 -9.76
N ILE A 101 -22.58 3.67 -9.41
CA ILE A 101 -24.03 3.49 -9.37
C ILE A 101 -24.50 3.28 -10.81
N ASN A 102 -25.15 2.17 -11.07
CA ASN A 102 -25.61 1.81 -12.40
C ASN A 102 -27.14 1.86 -12.45
N LYS A 103 -27.68 2.53 -13.47
CA LYS A 103 -29.13 2.63 -13.68
C LYS A 103 -29.83 1.27 -13.74
N LYS A 104 -29.14 0.23 -14.24
CA LYS A 104 -29.66 -1.13 -14.33
C LYS A 104 -29.98 -1.78 -12.97
N ASP A 105 -29.43 -1.24 -11.88
CA ASP A 105 -29.58 -1.79 -10.53
C ASP A 105 -30.87 -1.28 -9.85
N TYR A 106 -31.62 -0.37 -10.50
CA TYR A 106 -32.79 0.30 -9.93
C TYR A 106 -34.02 0.10 -10.80
N SER A 107 -35.17 0.00 -10.13
CA SER A 107 -36.48 -0.22 -10.80
C SER A 107 -37.01 1.03 -11.47
N ASP A 108 -36.72 2.21 -10.95
CA ASP A 108 -37.15 3.47 -11.49
C ASP A 108 -36.06 4.56 -11.51
N GLU A 109 -36.34 5.63 -12.26
CA GLU A 109 -35.41 6.75 -12.45
C GLU A 109 -35.23 7.60 -11.17
N ALA A 110 -36.23 7.65 -10.30
CA ALA A 110 -36.17 8.44 -9.07
C ALA A 110 -35.28 7.78 -8.05
N GLU A 111 -35.41 6.47 -7.89
CA GLU A 111 -34.51 5.67 -7.04
C GLU A 111 -33.05 5.76 -7.52
N TYR A 112 -32.80 5.62 -8.81
CA TYR A 112 -31.48 5.78 -9.40
C TYR A 112 -30.87 7.15 -9.09
N LYS A 113 -31.60 8.23 -9.35
CA LYS A 113 -31.16 9.61 -9.07
C LYS A 113 -30.88 9.85 -7.58
N TYR A 114 -31.70 9.28 -6.71
CA TYR A 114 -31.50 9.36 -5.28
C TYR A 114 -30.19 8.65 -4.87
N ALA A 115 -29.99 7.42 -5.33
CA ALA A 115 -28.79 6.64 -5.05
C ALA A 115 -27.53 7.33 -5.59
N GLU A 116 -27.58 7.88 -6.81
CA GLU A 116 -26.48 8.62 -7.40
C GLU A 116 -26.10 9.86 -6.58
N LYS A 117 -27.11 10.67 -6.17
CA LYS A 117 -26.90 11.82 -5.29
C LYS A 117 -26.28 11.42 -3.97
N LYS A 118 -26.86 10.40 -3.31
CA LYS A 118 -26.35 9.88 -2.03
C LYS A 118 -24.91 9.42 -2.15
N PHE A 119 -24.57 8.70 -3.22
CA PHE A 119 -23.22 8.24 -3.49
C PHE A 119 -22.23 9.39 -3.75
N ASN A 120 -22.65 10.43 -4.45
CA ASN A 120 -21.84 11.61 -4.68
C ASN A 120 -21.54 12.36 -3.37
N PHE A 121 -22.52 12.57 -2.50
CA PHE A 121 -22.29 13.15 -1.18
C PHE A 121 -21.33 12.29 -0.33
N PHE A 122 -21.50 10.99 -0.35
CA PHE A 122 -20.64 10.07 0.34
C PHE A 122 -19.19 10.17 -0.17
N ARG A 123 -18.98 10.26 -1.49
CA ARG A 123 -17.63 10.45 -2.06
C ARG A 123 -17.01 11.79 -1.65
N GLU A 124 -17.79 12.86 -1.58
CA GLU A 124 -17.31 14.16 -1.09
C GLU A 124 -16.93 14.08 0.39
N ASP A 125 -17.72 13.38 1.22
CA ASP A 125 -17.39 13.19 2.63
C ASP A 125 -16.09 12.40 2.83
N LEU A 126 -15.82 11.38 2.01
CA LEU A 126 -14.56 10.63 2.05
C LEU A 126 -13.33 11.48 1.74
N LYS A 127 -13.46 12.56 0.96
CA LYS A 127 -12.34 13.49 0.71
C LYS A 127 -11.85 14.18 1.97
N ARG A 128 -12.71 14.37 2.98
CA ARG A 128 -12.33 14.91 4.29
C ARG A 128 -11.27 14.05 4.97
N TYR A 129 -11.33 12.73 4.72
CA TYR A 129 -10.37 11.75 5.24
C TYR A 129 -9.20 11.49 4.28
N LYS A 130 -8.98 12.38 3.29
CA LYS A 130 -7.99 12.18 2.24
C LYS A 130 -8.16 10.83 1.52
N ILE A 131 -9.40 10.36 1.37
CA ILE A 131 -9.71 9.12 0.65
C ILE A 131 -10.28 9.50 -0.73
N LYS A 132 -9.55 9.13 -1.78
CA LYS A 132 -9.96 9.29 -3.18
C LYS A 132 -10.66 8.03 -3.65
N VAL A 133 -11.91 8.16 -4.10
CA VAL A 133 -12.67 7.02 -4.65
C VAL A 133 -12.29 6.80 -6.11
N LEU A 134 -11.83 5.59 -6.41
CA LEU A 134 -11.57 5.08 -7.74
C LEU A 134 -12.80 4.26 -8.18
N LEU A 135 -13.44 4.68 -9.26
CA LEU A 135 -14.66 4.06 -9.74
C LEU A 135 -14.36 2.97 -10.77
N VAL A 136 -14.95 1.79 -10.56
CA VAL A 136 -14.97 0.69 -11.51
C VAL A 136 -16.39 0.47 -12.03
N ASP A 137 -16.54 -0.07 -13.22
CA ASP A 137 -17.84 -0.45 -13.74
C ASP A 137 -18.33 -1.75 -13.09
N GLU A 138 -17.42 -2.73 -12.92
CA GLU A 138 -17.71 -4.00 -12.25
C GLU A 138 -16.60 -4.38 -11.27
N TYR A 139 -16.96 -5.06 -10.18
CA TYR A 139 -15.99 -5.52 -9.18
C TYR A 139 -14.96 -6.53 -9.71
N SER A 140 -15.25 -7.21 -10.80
CA SER A 140 -14.31 -8.11 -11.48
C SER A 140 -13.03 -7.41 -11.97
N GLU A 141 -13.10 -6.10 -12.23
CA GLU A 141 -11.95 -5.30 -12.66
C GLU A 141 -10.88 -5.13 -11.57
N ILE A 142 -11.26 -5.26 -10.28
CA ILE A 142 -10.34 -5.06 -9.14
C ILE A 142 -9.10 -5.95 -9.24
N THR A 143 -9.28 -7.21 -9.64
CA THR A 143 -8.16 -8.15 -9.77
C THR A 143 -7.13 -7.64 -10.77
N ALA A 144 -7.57 -7.20 -11.95
CA ALA A 144 -6.69 -6.66 -12.98
C ALA A 144 -5.98 -5.38 -12.52
N ILE A 145 -6.69 -4.49 -11.81
CA ILE A 145 -6.14 -3.26 -11.23
C ILE A 145 -5.03 -3.59 -10.23
N LEU A 146 -5.26 -4.52 -9.31
CA LEU A 146 -4.27 -4.91 -8.31
C LEU A 146 -3.06 -5.60 -8.94
N GLN A 147 -3.26 -6.42 -9.97
CA GLN A 147 -2.17 -7.03 -10.74
C GLN A 147 -1.31 -5.97 -11.44
N GLU A 148 -1.93 -4.96 -12.05
CA GLU A 148 -1.18 -3.89 -12.72
C GLU A 148 -0.41 -3.02 -11.72
N ILE A 149 -0.98 -2.72 -10.55
CA ILE A 149 -0.28 -2.04 -9.45
C ILE A 149 0.94 -2.87 -9.01
N SER A 150 0.75 -4.17 -8.77
CA SER A 150 1.83 -5.08 -8.39
C SER A 150 2.93 -5.12 -9.43
N LYS A 151 2.57 -5.23 -10.71
CA LYS A 151 3.52 -5.22 -11.83
C LYS A 151 4.33 -3.92 -11.87
N LYS A 152 3.68 -2.75 -11.72
CA LYS A 152 4.36 -1.46 -11.72
C LYS A 152 5.28 -1.27 -10.52
N LEU A 153 4.91 -1.77 -9.36
CA LEU A 153 5.77 -1.72 -8.15
C LEU A 153 6.99 -2.63 -8.31
N ASN A 154 6.80 -3.84 -8.85
CA ASN A 154 7.87 -4.81 -9.05
C ASN A 154 8.76 -4.52 -10.27
N SER A 155 8.26 -3.80 -11.26
CA SER A 155 9.05 -3.42 -12.46
C SER A 155 10.16 -2.41 -12.19
N LYS A 156 10.25 -1.89 -10.97
CA LYS A 156 11.34 -1.01 -10.55
C LYS A 156 12.63 -1.75 -10.16
N ASN A 157 12.59 -3.06 -10.06
CA ASN A 157 13.76 -3.86 -9.71
C ASN A 157 14.53 -4.22 -10.99
N ILE A 158 15.75 -3.74 -11.10
CA ILE A 158 16.67 -4.05 -12.21
C ILE A 158 17.81 -4.89 -11.64
N PHE A 159 17.99 -6.08 -12.19
CA PHE A 159 19.10 -6.94 -11.86
C PHE A 159 20.27 -6.65 -12.81
N ILE A 160 21.40 -6.19 -12.25
CA ILE A 160 22.66 -5.99 -12.99
C ILE A 160 23.62 -7.09 -12.57
N SER A 161 23.88 -8.00 -13.48
CA SER A 161 24.82 -9.08 -13.28
C SER A 161 25.86 -9.10 -14.39
N GLY A 162 27.10 -9.30 -14.00
CA GLY A 162 28.21 -9.43 -14.92
C GLY A 162 29.48 -9.78 -14.14
N SER A 163 30.45 -10.35 -14.85
CA SER A 163 31.78 -10.63 -14.36
C SER A 163 32.75 -10.41 -15.50
N ALA A 164 33.81 -9.64 -15.28
CA ALA A 164 34.87 -9.42 -16.25
C ALA A 164 36.23 -9.47 -15.56
N ASN A 165 37.11 -10.35 -16.06
CA ASN A 165 38.52 -10.39 -15.73
C ASN A 165 39.36 -9.65 -16.79
N GLU A 166 38.84 -9.61 -18.03
CA GLU A 166 39.48 -8.95 -19.16
C GLU A 166 38.45 -8.15 -19.92
N TYR A 167 38.87 -7.01 -20.41
CA TYR A 167 38.04 -6.09 -21.19
C TYR A 167 38.47 -6.14 -22.65
N GLY A 168 37.50 -5.94 -23.57
CA GLY A 168 37.78 -6.00 -24.99
C GLY A 168 38.72 -4.91 -25.49
N LYS A 169 39.25 -5.07 -26.70
CA LYS A 169 40.21 -4.09 -27.29
C LYS A 169 39.58 -2.70 -27.51
N ASP A 170 38.29 -2.67 -27.71
CA ASP A 170 37.55 -1.44 -28.05
C ASP A 170 36.94 -0.75 -26.81
N PHE A 171 37.12 -1.31 -25.62
CA PHE A 171 36.51 -0.81 -24.38
C PHE A 171 37.45 -1.10 -23.21
N SER A 172 38.13 -0.06 -22.74
CA SER A 172 39.07 -0.22 -21.64
C SER A 172 38.36 -0.51 -20.30
N GLU A 173 39.07 -1.10 -19.36
CA GLU A 173 38.56 -1.34 -18.01
C GLU A 173 38.00 -0.07 -17.37
N LYS A 174 38.71 1.06 -17.51
CA LYS A 174 38.27 2.34 -16.96
C LYS A 174 36.94 2.81 -17.56
N GLU A 175 36.82 2.75 -18.88
CA GLU A 175 35.57 3.13 -19.58
C GLU A 175 34.41 2.22 -19.18
N ALA A 176 34.67 0.92 -19.03
CA ALA A 176 33.64 -0.04 -18.59
C ALA A 176 33.14 0.26 -17.17
N ILE A 177 34.08 0.52 -16.23
CA ILE A 177 33.73 0.89 -14.84
C ILE A 177 32.96 2.21 -14.79
N GLU A 178 33.40 3.24 -15.54
CA GLU A 178 32.70 4.51 -15.63
C GLU A 178 31.30 4.36 -16.20
N PHE A 179 31.13 3.59 -17.27
CA PHE A 179 29.81 3.30 -17.87
C PHE A 179 28.88 2.60 -16.87
N ILE A 180 29.34 1.55 -16.17
CA ILE A 180 28.53 0.81 -15.21
C ILE A 180 28.13 1.72 -14.03
N ASN A 181 29.04 2.56 -13.55
CA ASN A 181 28.81 3.52 -12.51
C ASN A 181 27.71 4.53 -12.94
N MET A 182 27.88 5.16 -14.12
CA MET A 182 26.89 6.10 -14.67
C MET A 182 25.53 5.45 -14.90
N LEU A 183 25.49 4.22 -15.41
CA LEU A 183 24.26 3.45 -15.61
C LEU A 183 23.54 3.25 -14.28
N SER A 184 24.25 2.76 -13.27
CA SER A 184 23.69 2.48 -11.95
C SER A 184 23.17 3.78 -11.28
N LYS A 185 23.96 4.83 -11.33
CA LYS A 185 23.57 6.17 -10.85
C LYS A 185 22.31 6.68 -11.57
N GLY A 186 22.26 6.60 -12.90
CA GLY A 186 21.12 7.02 -13.69
C GLY A 186 19.84 6.21 -13.40
N LEU A 187 19.97 4.92 -13.14
CA LEU A 187 18.84 4.07 -12.76
C LEU A 187 18.28 4.44 -11.38
N ILE A 188 19.13 4.66 -10.37
CA ILE A 188 18.69 5.11 -9.03
C ILE A 188 18.01 6.48 -9.12
N VAL A 189 18.57 7.45 -9.83
CA VAL A 189 17.97 8.78 -10.03
C VAL A 189 16.59 8.67 -10.68
N LYS A 190 16.38 7.70 -11.58
CA LYS A 190 15.08 7.43 -12.20
C LYS A 190 14.12 6.63 -11.31
N GLY A 191 14.51 6.31 -10.07
CA GLY A 191 13.70 5.62 -9.08
C GLY A 191 13.62 4.10 -9.26
N TYR A 192 14.59 3.49 -9.97
CA TYR A 192 14.73 2.04 -10.03
C TYR A 192 15.52 1.52 -8.83
N ASN A 193 15.18 0.34 -8.35
CA ASN A 193 15.98 -0.41 -7.41
C ASN A 193 16.99 -1.28 -8.17
N ILE A 194 18.22 -1.30 -7.71
CA ILE A 194 19.26 -2.14 -8.32
C ILE A 194 19.52 -3.35 -7.43
N ILE A 195 19.53 -4.52 -8.06
CA ILE A 195 19.95 -5.78 -7.47
C ILE A 195 21.23 -6.19 -8.19
N SER A 196 22.31 -6.48 -7.47
CA SER A 196 23.57 -6.92 -8.06
C SER A 196 24.02 -8.26 -7.46
N GLY A 197 24.55 -9.14 -8.32
CA GLY A 197 25.16 -10.41 -7.92
C GLY A 197 26.62 -10.31 -7.44
N PHE A 198 27.16 -9.10 -7.25
CA PHE A 198 28.55 -8.85 -6.82
C PHE A 198 29.61 -9.52 -7.72
N GLY A 199 29.33 -9.69 -9.01
CA GLY A 199 30.31 -10.26 -9.95
C GLY A 199 31.61 -9.45 -10.00
N LEU A 200 32.71 -10.15 -10.17
CA LEU A 200 34.06 -9.57 -10.19
C LEU A 200 34.19 -8.49 -11.28
N GLY A 201 34.76 -7.34 -10.94
CA GLY A 201 34.90 -6.19 -11.86
C GLY A 201 33.65 -5.35 -12.08
N VAL A 202 32.46 -5.95 -12.05
CA VAL A 202 31.19 -5.26 -12.32
C VAL A 202 30.46 -4.84 -11.03
N GLY A 203 30.43 -5.70 -10.03
CA GLY A 203 29.62 -5.51 -8.82
C GLY A 203 30.02 -4.27 -8.02
N SER A 204 31.30 -3.99 -7.89
CA SER A 204 31.82 -2.80 -7.18
C SER A 204 31.40 -1.50 -7.89
N ALA A 205 31.51 -1.46 -9.22
CA ALA A 205 31.09 -0.31 -10.01
C ALA A 205 29.59 -0.02 -9.91
N VAL A 206 28.77 -1.09 -9.92
CA VAL A 206 27.32 -0.98 -9.71
C VAL A 206 26.98 -0.34 -8.36
N ILE A 207 27.64 -0.80 -7.30
CA ILE A 207 27.40 -0.30 -5.94
C ILE A 207 27.88 1.13 -5.80
N THR A 208 29.06 1.46 -6.31
CA THR A 208 29.62 2.83 -6.27
C THR A 208 28.66 3.81 -6.91
N GLY A 209 28.18 3.52 -8.13
CA GLY A 209 27.22 4.39 -8.81
C GLY A 209 25.88 4.53 -8.10
N ALA A 210 25.39 3.42 -7.51
CA ALA A 210 24.15 3.45 -6.74
C ALA A 210 24.29 4.30 -5.46
N LEU A 211 25.37 4.14 -4.70
CA LEU A 211 25.64 4.91 -3.48
C LEU A 211 25.85 6.39 -3.77
N GLU A 212 26.58 6.74 -4.82
CA GLU A 212 26.73 8.13 -5.24
C GLU A 212 25.38 8.81 -5.50
N ALA A 213 24.43 8.08 -6.11
CA ALA A 213 23.09 8.64 -6.36
C ALA A 213 22.23 8.78 -5.09
N ILE A 214 22.43 7.93 -4.09
CA ILE A 214 21.66 7.95 -2.83
C ILE A 214 22.13 9.08 -1.91
N TYR A 215 23.42 9.41 -1.93
CA TYR A 215 24.02 10.41 -1.04
C TYR A 215 24.18 11.80 -1.68
N MET A 216 23.68 11.98 -2.90
CA MET A 216 23.57 13.29 -3.55
C MET A 216 22.27 14.00 -3.19
#